data_de75da189dc2c48c74a5cdb568b3dbbb
#
_entry.id   de75da189dc2c48c74a5cdb568b3dbbb
#
_cell.length_a   1.000
_cell.length_b   1.000
_cell.length_c   1.000
_cell.angle_alpha   90.00
_cell.angle_beta   90.00
_cell.angle_gamma   90.00
#
_symmetry.space_group_name_H-M   'P 1'
#
loop_
_entity.id
_entity.type
_entity.pdbx_description
1 polymer ?
#
loop_
_entity_poly.entity_id
_entity_poly.type
_entity_poly.pdbx_seq_one_letter_code
_entity_poly.pdbx_strand_id
1 'polypeptide(L)'
;KTLEKKSVQRAERPVLTPDGKYLIASIKPFFAETKDAQRKKLKPDQMPKDTLGIYNCLTGELVKYPFLESFKKGLYGNKYIAYKTNMPADTTKGKEPAKKDKKAGSDLMVYHLASGITDTLKAVTDYEFSPGGDSLFVVRRPGANDSLLKAGLFMYTPGNKNMTTLYTSDSCQTVKLPVISQDNRHMAFLVKPDSTKTGND
;
A
#
# COMPACT_ATOMS: atom_id res chain seq x y z
N LYS A 1 36.33 13.35 -9.32
CA LYS A 1 34.86 13.48 -9.27
C LYS A 1 34.45 13.80 -7.85
N THR A 2 33.89 14.97 -7.59
CA THR A 2 33.36 15.37 -6.30
C THR A 2 32.09 14.56 -6.04
N LEU A 3 32.07 13.76 -4.99
CA LEU A 3 30.87 13.04 -4.55
C LEU A 3 29.95 14.05 -3.84
N GLU A 4 28.88 14.48 -4.53
CA GLU A 4 27.84 15.29 -3.91
C GLU A 4 27.04 14.43 -2.93
N LYS A 5 27.04 14.82 -1.66
CA LYS A 5 26.32 14.12 -0.59
C LYS A 5 24.95 14.77 -0.41
N LYS A 6 23.88 14.01 -0.63
CA LYS A 6 22.50 14.42 -0.36
C LYS A 6 21.91 13.57 0.76
N SER A 7 21.07 14.16 1.60
CA SER A 7 20.45 13.45 2.73
C SER A 7 18.96 13.75 2.83
N VAL A 8 18.18 12.73 3.17
CA VAL A 8 16.77 12.87 3.54
C VAL A 8 16.64 12.61 5.03
N GLN A 9 16.31 13.67 5.79
CA GLN A 9 16.23 13.57 7.25
C GLN A 9 15.12 12.62 7.69
N ARG A 10 15.35 11.86 8.76
CA ARG A 10 14.42 10.92 9.39
C ARG A 10 13.93 9.78 8.47
N ALA A 11 14.61 9.58 7.35
CA ALA A 11 14.29 8.49 6.43
C ALA A 11 14.74 7.14 7.00
N GLU A 12 13.85 6.17 6.94
CA GLU A 12 14.09 4.77 7.29
C GLU A 12 13.66 3.85 6.14
N ARG A 13 14.19 2.65 6.13
CA ARG A 13 13.90 1.61 5.11
C ARG A 13 14.07 2.12 3.69
N PRO A 14 15.23 2.69 3.35
CA PRO A 14 15.45 3.22 2.02
C PRO A 14 15.48 2.09 0.99
N VAL A 15 14.80 2.30 -0.11
CA VAL A 15 14.79 1.40 -1.28
C VAL A 15 15.15 2.22 -2.50
N LEU A 16 16.29 1.88 -3.13
CA LEU A 16 16.72 2.52 -4.37
C LEU A 16 16.13 1.76 -5.56
N THR A 17 15.73 2.48 -6.61
CA THR A 17 15.39 1.83 -7.87
C THR A 17 16.65 1.27 -8.55
N PRO A 18 16.57 0.14 -9.29
CA PRO A 18 17.74 -0.47 -9.94
C PRO A 18 18.50 0.46 -10.88
N ASP A 19 17.81 1.42 -11.50
CA ASP A 19 18.42 2.44 -12.36
C ASP A 19 19.01 3.64 -11.58
N GLY A 20 18.94 3.63 -10.24
CA GLY A 20 19.49 4.66 -9.38
C GLY A 20 18.77 6.01 -9.41
N LYS A 21 17.64 6.14 -10.12
CA LYS A 21 16.96 7.42 -10.31
C LYS A 21 16.09 7.85 -9.13
N TYR A 22 15.52 6.90 -8.39
CA TYR A 22 14.61 7.20 -7.30
C TYR A 22 15.01 6.47 -6.01
N LEU A 23 15.00 7.21 -4.91
CA LEU A 23 15.09 6.68 -3.56
C LEU A 23 13.71 6.80 -2.89
N ILE A 24 13.16 5.68 -2.47
CA ILE A 24 11.89 5.61 -1.76
C ILE A 24 12.17 5.27 -0.30
N ALA A 25 11.58 5.99 0.63
CA ALA A 25 11.79 5.75 2.06
C ALA A 25 10.56 6.12 2.90
N SER A 26 10.47 5.53 4.07
CA SER A 26 9.56 5.97 5.14
C SER A 26 10.23 7.10 5.91
N ILE A 27 9.60 8.25 6.02
CA ILE A 27 10.06 9.40 6.80
C ILE A 27 9.30 9.40 8.12
N LYS A 28 10.02 9.26 9.22
CA LYS A 28 9.44 9.25 10.56
C LYS A 28 8.91 10.64 10.98
N PRO A 29 7.85 10.71 11.78
CA PRO A 29 7.41 11.93 12.41
C PRO A 29 8.51 12.50 13.32
N PHE A 30 8.39 13.76 13.74
CA PHE A 30 9.30 14.34 14.71
C PHE A 30 9.17 13.61 16.05
N PHE A 31 10.31 13.39 16.68
CA PHE A 31 10.36 12.74 18.00
C PHE A 31 9.53 13.52 19.05
N ALA A 32 9.59 14.86 19.00
CA ALA A 32 8.81 15.72 19.87
C ALA A 32 7.31 15.49 19.71
N GLU A 33 6.81 15.45 18.47
CA GLU A 33 5.39 15.17 18.16
C GLU A 33 4.94 13.80 18.69
N THR A 34 5.78 12.78 18.50
CA THR A 34 5.50 11.43 19.00
C THR A 34 5.46 11.39 20.52
N LYS A 35 6.41 12.07 21.19
CA LYS A 35 6.43 12.16 22.66
C LYS A 35 5.23 12.93 23.21
N ASP A 36 4.86 14.02 22.59
CA ASP A 36 3.70 14.81 23.01
C ASP A 36 2.39 14.01 22.84
N ALA A 37 2.25 13.28 21.73
CA ALA A 37 1.12 12.39 21.53
C ALA A 37 1.05 11.28 22.59
N GLN A 38 2.20 10.69 22.97
CA GLN A 38 2.29 9.72 24.06
C GLN A 38 1.91 10.30 25.42
N ARG A 39 2.41 11.52 25.74
CA ARG A 39 2.04 12.24 26.97
C ARG A 39 0.55 12.50 27.06
N LYS A 40 -0.08 12.87 25.94
CA LYS A 40 -1.52 13.07 25.81
C LYS A 40 -2.31 11.75 25.78
N LYS A 41 -1.64 10.60 25.83
CA LYS A 41 -2.25 9.25 25.75
C LYS A 41 -3.20 9.08 24.56
N LEU A 42 -2.80 9.61 23.40
CA LEU A 42 -3.60 9.51 22.19
C LEU A 42 -3.75 8.04 21.77
N LYS A 43 -4.88 7.71 21.15
CA LYS A 43 -5.13 6.37 20.62
C LYS A 43 -4.18 6.06 19.44
N PRO A 44 -3.91 4.78 19.13
CA PRO A 44 -3.00 4.40 18.06
C PRO A 44 -3.34 4.97 16.66
N ASP A 45 -4.62 5.24 16.40
CA ASP A 45 -5.12 5.88 15.18
C ASP A 45 -4.84 7.39 15.13
N GLN A 46 -4.69 8.02 16.28
CA GLN A 46 -4.40 9.45 16.44
C GLN A 46 -2.90 9.76 16.58
N MET A 47 -2.06 8.73 16.71
CA MET A 47 -0.61 8.90 16.80
C MET A 47 -0.05 9.41 15.47
N PRO A 48 1.00 10.26 15.50
CA PRO A 48 1.71 10.68 14.29
C PRO A 48 2.13 9.48 13.45
N LYS A 49 1.88 9.54 12.15
CA LYS A 49 2.17 8.46 11.19
C LYS A 49 3.39 8.79 10.35
N ASP A 50 4.00 7.76 9.79
CA ASP A 50 5.08 7.90 8.84
C ASP A 50 4.60 8.62 7.58
N THR A 51 5.53 9.18 6.83
CA THR A 51 5.31 9.81 5.53
C THR A 51 6.11 9.06 4.48
N LEU A 52 5.50 8.72 3.35
CA LEU A 52 6.24 8.21 2.21
C LEU A 52 7.05 9.35 1.59
N GLY A 53 8.35 9.16 1.46
CA GLY A 53 9.24 10.04 0.71
C GLY A 53 9.69 9.39 -0.58
N ILE A 54 9.53 10.08 -1.70
CA ILE A 54 10.03 9.69 -3.02
C ILE A 54 11.01 10.77 -3.46
N TYR A 55 12.28 10.44 -3.45
CA TYR A 55 13.35 11.36 -3.81
C TYR A 55 13.87 11.05 -5.20
N ASN A 56 13.81 12.03 -6.10
CA ASN A 56 14.42 11.94 -7.42
C ASN A 56 15.91 12.29 -7.32
N CYS A 57 16.77 11.29 -7.51
CA CYS A 57 18.22 11.46 -7.39
C CYS A 57 18.83 12.33 -8.48
N LEU A 58 18.16 12.52 -9.61
CA LEU A 58 18.64 13.35 -10.72
C LEU A 58 18.30 14.83 -10.50
N THR A 59 17.06 15.13 -10.12
CA THR A 59 16.57 16.50 -9.95
C THR A 59 16.77 17.03 -8.52
N GLY A 60 16.90 16.14 -7.53
CA GLY A 60 16.93 16.49 -6.11
C GLY A 60 15.54 16.78 -5.52
N GLU A 61 14.47 16.55 -6.26
CA GLU A 61 13.10 16.76 -5.81
C GLU A 61 12.67 15.65 -4.83
N LEU A 62 11.99 16.06 -3.75
CA LEU A 62 11.42 15.15 -2.75
C LEU A 62 9.90 15.35 -2.67
N VAL A 63 9.16 14.35 -3.17
CA VAL A 63 7.71 14.27 -3.03
C VAL A 63 7.35 13.51 -1.76
N LYS A 64 6.34 13.98 -1.02
CA LYS A 64 5.93 13.42 0.27
C LYS A 64 4.44 13.09 0.29
N TYR A 65 4.09 11.88 0.74
CA TYR A 65 2.71 11.44 0.98
C TYR A 65 2.53 11.08 2.45
N PRO A 66 1.76 11.86 3.23
CA PRO A 66 1.57 11.64 4.66
C PRO A 66 0.72 10.40 4.96
N PHE A 67 0.69 9.99 6.23
CA PHE A 67 -0.10 8.88 6.76
C PHE A 67 0.25 7.52 6.14
N LEU A 68 1.51 7.29 5.85
CA LEU A 68 1.98 6.02 5.27
C LEU A 68 1.66 4.85 6.21
N GLU A 69 1.00 3.83 5.68
CA GLU A 69 0.81 2.53 6.31
C GLU A 69 1.85 1.52 5.82
N SER A 70 1.99 1.40 4.51
CA SER A 70 2.93 0.48 3.87
C SER A 70 3.26 0.93 2.46
N PHE A 71 4.43 0.52 1.95
CA PHE A 71 4.77 0.65 0.54
C PHE A 71 5.55 -0.57 0.06
N LYS A 72 5.42 -0.88 -1.23
CA LYS A 72 6.18 -1.93 -1.91
C LYS A 72 6.52 -1.50 -3.33
N LYS A 73 7.59 -2.08 -3.88
CA LYS A 73 7.94 -2.03 -5.29
C LYS A 73 8.43 -3.40 -5.76
N GLY A 74 8.40 -3.66 -7.05
CA GLY A 74 9.02 -4.86 -7.62
C GLY A 74 10.53 -4.88 -7.36
N LEU A 75 11.10 -6.07 -7.13
CA LEU A 75 12.53 -6.23 -6.81
C LEU A 75 13.41 -5.54 -7.86
N TYR A 76 13.11 -5.75 -9.13
CA TYR A 76 13.81 -5.16 -10.27
C TYR A 76 13.00 -4.02 -10.93
N GLY A 77 11.87 -3.64 -10.33
CA GLY A 77 10.99 -2.58 -10.85
C GLY A 77 11.57 -1.20 -10.63
N ASN A 78 11.45 -0.35 -11.65
CA ASN A 78 11.91 1.05 -11.63
C ASN A 78 10.84 2.05 -12.10
N LYS A 79 9.62 1.59 -12.40
CA LYS A 79 8.53 2.43 -12.94
C LYS A 79 7.46 2.76 -11.92
N TYR A 80 7.10 1.78 -11.08
CA TYR A 80 5.93 1.87 -10.19
C TYR A 80 6.28 1.52 -8.75
N ILE A 81 5.59 2.20 -7.84
CA ILE A 81 5.48 1.80 -6.43
C ILE A 81 4.01 1.72 -6.06
N ALA A 82 3.68 0.88 -5.12
CA ALA A 82 2.36 0.83 -4.53
C ALA A 82 2.45 1.15 -3.04
N TYR A 83 1.50 1.94 -2.53
CA TYR A 83 1.49 2.32 -1.13
C TYR A 83 0.06 2.47 -0.59
N LYS A 84 -0.10 2.25 0.69
CA LYS A 84 -1.33 2.50 1.45
C LYS A 84 -1.13 3.65 2.42
N THR A 85 -2.19 4.42 2.60
CA THR A 85 -2.25 5.46 3.61
C THR A 85 -3.36 5.17 4.61
N ASN A 86 -3.11 5.45 5.87
CA ASN A 86 -4.11 5.39 6.94
C ASN A 86 -4.47 6.81 7.36
N MET A 87 -5.24 7.50 6.51
CA MET A 87 -5.74 8.84 6.83
C MET A 87 -6.68 8.79 8.02
N PRO A 88 -6.53 9.70 9.00
CA PRO A 88 -7.50 9.83 10.08
C PRO A 88 -8.89 10.13 9.48
N ALA A 89 -9.93 9.56 10.09
CA ALA A 89 -11.29 9.87 9.70
C ALA A 89 -11.55 11.38 9.88
N ASP A 90 -12.10 12.02 8.86
CA ASP A 90 -12.44 13.45 8.89
C ASP A 90 -13.59 13.66 9.89
N THR A 91 -13.24 14.11 11.11
CA THR A 91 -14.21 14.34 12.20
C THR A 91 -14.96 15.66 12.05
N THR A 92 -14.62 16.48 11.05
CA THR A 92 -15.23 17.80 10.87
C THR A 92 -16.65 17.78 10.31
N LYS A 93 -17.16 16.65 9.83
CA LYS A 93 -18.48 16.54 9.18
C LYS A 93 -19.58 15.93 10.06
N GLY A 94 -19.44 15.88 11.38
CA GLY A 94 -20.53 15.51 12.29
C GLY A 94 -21.22 14.16 12.04
N LYS A 95 -20.71 13.34 11.12
CA LYS A 95 -21.13 11.96 10.92
C LYS A 95 -20.24 11.06 11.78
N GLU A 96 -20.83 10.33 12.70
CA GLU A 96 -20.13 9.22 13.36
C GLU A 96 -19.37 8.41 12.30
N PRO A 97 -18.08 8.12 12.53
CA PRO A 97 -17.33 7.28 11.60
C PRO A 97 -18.10 5.96 11.47
N ALA A 98 -18.64 5.70 10.29
CA ALA A 98 -19.28 4.42 10.01
C ALA A 98 -18.33 3.33 10.50
N LYS A 99 -18.82 2.37 11.31
CA LYS A 99 -18.03 1.26 11.84
C LYS A 99 -17.35 0.61 10.65
N LYS A 100 -16.06 0.96 10.44
CA LYS A 100 -15.26 0.32 9.39
C LYS A 100 -15.29 -1.16 9.69
N ASP A 101 -15.79 -1.96 8.75
CA ASP A 101 -15.63 -3.40 8.83
C ASP A 101 -14.13 -3.66 8.92
N LYS A 102 -13.67 -4.16 10.09
CA LYS A 102 -12.24 -4.39 10.38
C LYS A 102 -11.58 -5.33 9.37
N LYS A 103 -12.37 -6.03 8.59
CA LYS A 103 -11.93 -7.00 7.59
C LYS A 103 -11.94 -6.42 6.16
N ALA A 104 -12.60 -5.30 5.91
CA ALA A 104 -12.64 -4.68 4.60
C ALA A 104 -11.28 -4.09 4.22
N GLY A 105 -10.94 -4.15 2.92
CA GLY A 105 -9.71 -3.55 2.39
C GLY A 105 -9.79 -2.02 2.35
N SER A 106 -8.62 -1.40 2.26
CA SER A 106 -8.44 0.05 2.08
C SER A 106 -8.02 0.37 0.64
N ASP A 107 -7.97 1.64 0.30
CA ASP A 107 -7.47 2.09 -0.99
C ASP A 107 -5.95 1.87 -1.08
N LEU A 108 -5.51 1.37 -2.22
CA LEU A 108 -4.11 1.19 -2.58
C LEU A 108 -3.78 2.15 -3.72
N MET A 109 -2.79 3.01 -3.52
CA MET A 109 -2.27 3.92 -4.52
C MET A 109 -1.13 3.26 -5.28
N VAL A 110 -1.20 3.31 -6.62
CA VAL A 110 -0.12 2.86 -7.52
C VAL A 110 0.44 4.09 -8.21
N TYR A 111 1.67 4.44 -7.85
CA TYR A 111 2.33 5.66 -8.29
C TYR A 111 3.35 5.36 -9.39
N HIS A 112 3.27 6.09 -10.49
CA HIS A 112 4.24 6.04 -11.57
C HIS A 112 5.37 7.04 -11.32
N LEU A 113 6.58 6.53 -11.08
CA LEU A 113 7.72 7.33 -10.63
C LEU A 113 8.11 8.44 -11.60
N ALA A 114 8.05 8.21 -12.91
CA ALA A 114 8.50 9.19 -13.89
C ALA A 114 7.45 10.28 -14.18
N SER A 115 6.16 9.97 -14.17
CA SER A 115 5.10 10.93 -14.51
C SER A 115 4.40 11.56 -13.31
N GLY A 116 4.57 10.99 -12.10
CA GLY A 116 3.85 11.41 -10.90
C GLY A 116 2.37 11.04 -10.88
N ILE A 117 1.88 10.28 -11.87
CA ILE A 117 0.48 9.87 -11.95
C ILE A 117 0.22 8.77 -10.93
N THR A 118 -0.93 8.84 -10.27
CA THR A 118 -1.37 7.86 -9.27
C THR A 118 -2.68 7.24 -9.71
N ASP A 119 -2.72 5.90 -9.75
CA ASP A 119 -3.95 5.13 -9.88
C ASP A 119 -4.40 4.64 -8.50
N THR A 120 -5.71 4.57 -8.27
CA THR A 120 -6.28 4.11 -7.00
C THR A 120 -7.04 2.82 -7.19
N LEU A 121 -6.62 1.77 -6.48
CA LEU A 121 -7.30 0.47 -6.43
C LEU A 121 -8.04 0.33 -5.12
N LYS A 122 -9.37 0.14 -5.18
CA LYS A 122 -10.22 0.10 -3.99
C LYS A 122 -10.28 -1.28 -3.32
N ALA A 123 -10.58 -1.27 -2.02
CA ALA A 123 -10.86 -2.45 -1.21
C ALA A 123 -9.72 -3.47 -1.18
N VAL A 124 -8.48 -3.04 -1.19
CA VAL A 124 -7.29 -3.90 -1.18
C VAL A 124 -6.91 -4.23 0.27
N THR A 125 -6.83 -5.52 0.59
CA THR A 125 -6.31 -5.98 1.89
C THR A 125 -4.82 -6.24 1.83
N ASP A 126 -4.34 -6.82 0.73
CA ASP A 126 -2.93 -7.20 0.55
C ASP A 126 -2.49 -7.03 -0.90
N TYR A 127 -1.20 -6.82 -1.12
CA TYR A 127 -0.66 -6.58 -2.46
C TYR A 127 0.81 -6.98 -2.56
N GLU A 128 1.24 -7.42 -3.75
CA GLU A 128 2.62 -7.76 -4.06
C GLU A 128 2.92 -7.47 -5.53
N PHE A 129 4.12 -6.94 -5.81
CA PHE A 129 4.57 -6.79 -7.18
C PHE A 129 5.17 -8.07 -7.74
N SER A 130 5.03 -8.26 -9.04
CA SER A 130 5.94 -9.16 -9.76
C SER A 130 7.38 -8.71 -9.55
N PRO A 131 8.37 -9.59 -9.57
CA PRO A 131 9.79 -9.21 -9.45
C PRO A 131 10.21 -8.10 -10.40
N GLY A 132 9.73 -8.13 -11.65
CA GLY A 132 9.98 -7.07 -12.65
C GLY A 132 9.27 -5.75 -12.38
N GLY A 133 8.23 -5.74 -11.56
CA GLY A 133 7.48 -4.54 -11.20
C GLY A 133 6.45 -4.06 -12.23
N ASP A 134 6.22 -4.83 -13.30
CA ASP A 134 5.27 -4.46 -14.36
C ASP A 134 3.84 -4.95 -14.06
N SER A 135 3.67 -5.89 -13.13
CA SER A 135 2.40 -6.40 -12.66
C SER A 135 2.29 -6.30 -11.14
N LEU A 136 1.10 -5.99 -10.65
CA LEU A 136 0.77 -5.88 -9.24
C LEU A 136 -0.36 -6.84 -8.92
N PHE A 137 -0.11 -7.79 -8.03
CA PHE A 137 -1.13 -8.71 -7.53
C PHE A 137 -1.80 -8.09 -6.31
N VAL A 138 -3.11 -8.08 -6.31
CA VAL A 138 -3.91 -7.47 -5.24
C VAL A 138 -4.98 -8.42 -4.75
N VAL A 139 -5.09 -8.52 -3.44
CA VAL A 139 -6.21 -9.20 -2.78
C VAL A 139 -7.24 -8.15 -2.42
N ARG A 140 -8.47 -8.31 -2.93
CA ARG A 140 -9.59 -7.43 -2.62
C ARG A 140 -10.55 -8.09 -1.65
N ARG A 141 -11.00 -7.28 -0.70
CA ARG A 141 -12.12 -7.61 0.19
C ARG A 141 -13.01 -6.37 0.33
N PRO A 142 -14.04 -6.25 -0.51
CA PRO A 142 -14.98 -5.13 -0.44
C PRO A 142 -15.73 -5.11 0.90
N GLY A 143 -16.01 -3.92 1.39
CA GLY A 143 -16.93 -3.70 2.50
C GLY A 143 -18.38 -3.65 2.03
N ALA A 144 -19.33 -3.50 2.95
CA ALA A 144 -20.76 -3.45 2.64
C ALA A 144 -21.12 -2.31 1.66
N ASN A 145 -20.36 -1.23 1.65
CA ASN A 145 -20.59 -0.08 0.77
C ASN A 145 -19.99 -0.24 -0.64
N ASP A 146 -19.21 -1.29 -0.85
CA ASP A 146 -18.49 -1.57 -2.12
C ASP A 146 -19.04 -2.82 -2.80
N SER A 147 -20.33 -3.07 -2.71
CA SER A 147 -21.02 -4.29 -3.17
C SER A 147 -20.84 -4.61 -4.66
N LEU A 148 -20.48 -3.63 -5.49
CA LEU A 148 -20.17 -3.81 -6.91
C LEU A 148 -18.78 -4.39 -7.16
N LEU A 149 -17.89 -4.36 -6.17
CA LEU A 149 -16.55 -4.92 -6.30
C LEU A 149 -16.55 -6.40 -5.92
N LYS A 150 -15.88 -7.21 -6.70
CA LYS A 150 -15.68 -8.63 -6.39
C LYS A 150 -14.53 -8.82 -5.39
N ALA A 151 -14.72 -9.74 -4.44
CA ALA A 151 -13.65 -10.22 -3.58
C ALA A 151 -12.79 -11.25 -4.30
N GLY A 152 -11.50 -11.35 -3.96
CA GLY A 152 -10.60 -12.33 -4.56
C GLY A 152 -9.20 -11.82 -4.83
N LEU A 153 -8.52 -12.52 -5.72
CA LEU A 153 -7.16 -12.19 -6.19
C LEU A 153 -7.22 -11.68 -7.63
N PHE A 154 -6.56 -10.56 -7.86
CA PHE A 154 -6.51 -9.87 -9.14
C PHE A 154 -5.07 -9.53 -9.51
N MET A 155 -4.78 -9.50 -10.79
CA MET A 155 -3.56 -8.94 -11.34
C MET A 155 -3.87 -7.58 -11.99
N TYR A 156 -3.20 -6.55 -11.54
CA TYR A 156 -3.26 -5.22 -12.11
C TYR A 156 -1.99 -4.91 -12.90
N THR A 157 -2.15 -4.45 -14.13
CA THR A 157 -1.04 -4.01 -15.00
C THR A 157 -1.09 -2.49 -15.13
N PRO A 158 -0.23 -1.74 -14.41
CA PRO A 158 -0.33 -0.28 -14.36
C PRO A 158 -0.15 0.40 -15.72
N GLY A 159 0.66 -0.18 -16.61
CA GLY A 159 0.96 0.41 -17.92
C GLY A 159 -0.25 0.59 -18.84
N ASN A 160 -1.20 -0.31 -18.79
CA ASN A 160 -2.45 -0.25 -19.57
C ASN A 160 -3.71 -0.15 -18.70
N LYS A 161 -3.53 -0.01 -17.38
CA LYS A 161 -4.60 0.05 -16.37
C LYS A 161 -5.56 -1.13 -16.39
N ASN A 162 -5.08 -2.28 -16.83
CA ASN A 162 -5.90 -3.49 -16.96
C ASN A 162 -5.93 -4.26 -15.64
N MET A 163 -7.12 -4.77 -15.29
CA MET A 163 -7.35 -5.62 -14.12
C MET A 163 -7.86 -6.98 -14.56
N THR A 164 -7.06 -8.01 -14.35
CA THR A 164 -7.40 -9.40 -14.67
C THR A 164 -7.77 -10.15 -13.39
N THR A 165 -8.90 -10.85 -13.39
CA THR A 165 -9.32 -11.70 -12.28
C THR A 165 -8.57 -13.01 -12.33
N LEU A 166 -7.85 -13.37 -11.27
CA LEU A 166 -7.16 -14.65 -11.13
C LEU A 166 -7.97 -15.65 -10.30
N TYR A 167 -8.62 -15.15 -9.25
CA TYR A 167 -9.48 -15.96 -8.40
C TYR A 167 -10.59 -15.09 -7.80
N THR A 168 -11.82 -15.55 -7.84
CA THR A 168 -12.97 -14.93 -7.16
C THR A 168 -13.25 -15.70 -5.88
N SER A 169 -13.24 -14.99 -4.73
CA SER A 169 -13.56 -15.62 -3.46
C SER A 169 -15.02 -15.40 -3.10
N ASP A 170 -15.61 -16.41 -2.46
CA ASP A 170 -16.93 -16.29 -1.84
C ASP A 170 -16.87 -15.47 -0.55
N SER A 171 -18.03 -15.01 -0.07
CA SER A 171 -18.14 -14.20 1.15
C SER A 171 -17.60 -14.87 2.42
N CYS A 172 -17.42 -16.18 2.37
CA CYS A 172 -16.93 -17.02 3.49
C CYS A 172 -15.44 -17.40 3.36
N GLN A 173 -14.72 -16.81 2.42
CA GLN A 173 -13.31 -17.15 2.17
C GLN A 173 -12.42 -15.92 2.32
N THR A 174 -11.25 -16.13 2.89
CA THR A 174 -10.17 -15.15 2.94
C THR A 174 -9.01 -15.62 2.08
N VAL A 175 -8.66 -14.82 1.08
CA VAL A 175 -7.46 -15.01 0.26
C VAL A 175 -6.28 -14.36 0.96
N LYS A 176 -5.16 -15.06 1.01
CA LYS A 176 -3.89 -14.52 1.51
C LYS A 176 -2.90 -14.36 0.38
N LEU A 177 -1.97 -13.45 0.62
CA LEU A 177 -0.96 -12.94 -0.29
C LEU A 177 -0.35 -14.04 -1.17
N PRO A 178 -0.28 -13.80 -2.48
CA PRO A 178 0.45 -14.67 -3.38
C PRO A 178 1.96 -14.58 -3.15
N VAL A 179 2.62 -15.70 -3.30
CA VAL A 179 4.07 -15.80 -3.48
C VAL A 179 4.33 -16.02 -4.95
N ILE A 180 5.19 -15.21 -5.53
CA ILE A 180 5.48 -15.22 -6.96
C ILE A 180 6.92 -15.69 -7.15
N SER A 181 7.13 -16.62 -8.08
CA SER A 181 8.48 -17.08 -8.44
C SER A 181 9.29 -15.96 -9.10
N GLN A 182 10.62 -16.00 -8.98
CA GLN A 182 11.50 -14.98 -9.56
C GLN A 182 11.40 -14.89 -11.10
N ASP A 183 11.07 -16.01 -11.75
CA ASP A 183 10.88 -16.08 -13.21
C ASP A 183 9.49 -15.63 -13.66
N ASN A 184 8.61 -15.20 -12.76
CA ASN A 184 7.22 -14.80 -13.00
C ASN A 184 6.32 -15.90 -13.63
N ARG A 185 6.74 -17.16 -13.59
CA ARG A 185 5.99 -18.25 -14.23
C ARG A 185 5.01 -18.93 -13.29
N HIS A 186 5.28 -18.86 -11.99
CA HIS A 186 4.49 -19.58 -10.99
C HIS A 186 4.04 -18.62 -9.88
N MET A 187 2.85 -18.85 -9.40
CA MET A 187 2.28 -18.14 -8.25
C MET A 187 1.56 -19.14 -7.35
N ALA A 188 1.73 -19.00 -6.05
CA ALA A 188 0.96 -19.75 -5.05
C ALA A 188 0.24 -18.76 -4.14
N PHE A 189 -0.99 -19.07 -3.76
CA PHE A 189 -1.76 -18.30 -2.79
C PHE A 189 -2.59 -19.21 -1.89
N LEU A 190 -3.02 -18.72 -0.76
CA LEU A 190 -3.81 -19.48 0.21
C LEU A 190 -5.25 -18.98 0.23
N VAL A 191 -6.19 -19.91 0.21
CA VAL A 191 -7.60 -19.65 0.44
C VAL A 191 -7.98 -20.31 1.77
N LYS A 192 -8.49 -19.53 2.71
CA LYS A 192 -8.96 -20.03 4.01
C LYS A 192 -10.45 -19.79 4.16
N PRO A 193 -11.22 -20.75 4.67
CA PRO A 193 -12.60 -20.48 5.10
C PRO A 193 -12.60 -19.43 6.23
N ASP A 194 -13.59 -18.55 6.23
CA ASP A 194 -13.75 -17.56 7.29
C ASP A 194 -14.39 -18.23 8.49
N SER A 195 -13.61 -18.54 9.52
CA SER A 195 -14.01 -19.30 10.72
C SER A 195 -15.11 -18.62 11.55
N THR A 196 -15.53 -17.40 11.19
CA THR A 196 -16.62 -16.69 11.89
C THR A 196 -18.01 -17.02 11.36
N LYS A 197 -18.15 -17.92 10.38
CA LYS A 197 -19.43 -18.31 9.77
C LYS A 197 -19.67 -19.83 9.78
N THR A 198 -19.05 -20.59 10.67
CA THR A 198 -19.59 -21.88 11.03
C THR A 198 -20.86 -21.59 11.84
N GLY A 199 -21.98 -21.49 11.11
CA GLY A 199 -23.29 -21.51 11.73
C GLY A 199 -23.40 -22.79 12.53
N ASN A 200 -23.88 -22.70 13.74
CA ASN A 200 -24.45 -23.83 14.44
C ASN A 200 -25.61 -24.35 13.56
N ASP A 201 -25.44 -25.54 13.03
CA ASP A 201 -26.56 -26.40 12.67
C ASP A 201 -27.19 -26.94 13.94
#